data_7eb9442513d133182e844d5779139030
#
_entry.id   7eb9442513d133182e844d5779139030
#
_cell.length_a   1.000
_cell.length_b   1.000
_cell.length_c   1.000
_cell.angle_alpha   90.00
_cell.angle_beta   90.00
_cell.angle_gamma   90.00
#
_symmetry.space_group_name_H-M   'P 1'
#
loop_
_entity.id
_entity.type
_entity.pdbx_description
1 polymer ?
#
loop_
_entity_poly.entity_id
_entity_poly.type
_entity_poly.pdbx_seq_one_letter_code
_entity_poly.pdbx_strand_id
1 'polypeptide(L)'
;MKKLINEKNNIVEEVVQGMIKAFPDKVSRVENEPIIIRKNKKVDKVALISGGGSGHEPAHAGYVGYGMLDAAVCGEIFTSPGADKVYNAIKAVDAGKGVLLIIKNYSGDVMNFEMAGEMAQAEGITVKQVVVDDDIAVENSTYTVGRRGIAGTIFVHKILGAAAEKGYDLDKLVELGNKVVKNLKTMGMSLKPCTVFTTGKESFEIADDEVEIGLGIHGEPGTHREKMTTANEFTKKLFKYFKMLLCLPLHLKVLPFLYLILIKL
;
A
#
# COMPACT_ATOMS: atom_id res chain seq x y z
N MET A 1 -3.24 21.31 13.94
CA MET A 1 -4.07 20.08 14.00
C MET A 1 -4.01 19.47 15.39
N LYS A 2 -5.15 19.02 15.95
CA LYS A 2 -5.21 18.38 17.28
C LYS A 2 -5.05 16.88 17.12
N LYS A 3 -4.00 16.30 17.69
CA LYS A 3 -3.69 14.85 17.65
C LYS A 3 -3.37 14.36 19.07
N LEU A 4 -3.77 13.15 19.39
CA LEU A 4 -3.38 12.48 20.63
C LEU A 4 -2.08 11.70 20.34
N ILE A 5 -0.96 12.31 20.60
CA ILE A 5 0.38 11.77 20.42
C ILE A 5 1.25 12.16 21.61
N ASN A 6 2.32 11.42 21.88
CA ASN A 6 3.37 11.83 22.80
C ASN A 6 4.37 12.73 22.07
N GLU A 7 5.47 12.21 21.58
CA GLU A 7 6.48 12.95 20.84
C GLU A 7 6.40 12.67 19.34
N LYS A 8 6.49 13.73 18.51
CA LYS A 8 6.36 13.63 17.04
C LYS A 8 7.32 12.62 16.41
N ASN A 9 8.55 12.57 16.92
CA ASN A 9 9.61 11.73 16.37
C ASN A 9 9.48 10.25 16.80
N ASN A 10 8.59 9.92 17.72
CA ASN A 10 8.41 8.58 18.25
C ASN A 10 7.15 7.90 17.74
N ILE A 11 6.35 8.55 16.90
CA ILE A 11 5.04 8.03 16.47
C ILE A 11 5.15 6.65 15.82
N VAL A 12 6.06 6.48 14.87
CA VAL A 12 6.23 5.21 14.15
C VAL A 12 6.65 4.11 15.10
N GLU A 13 7.62 4.39 15.98
CA GLU A 13 8.07 3.44 16.99
C GLU A 13 6.94 3.06 17.96
N GLU A 14 6.16 4.03 18.43
CA GLU A 14 5.02 3.78 19.33
C GLU A 14 3.90 2.98 18.65
N VAL A 15 3.63 3.23 17.36
CA VAL A 15 2.67 2.44 16.57
C VAL A 15 3.14 1.00 16.43
N VAL A 16 4.41 0.78 16.06
CA VAL A 16 5.00 -0.56 15.96
C VAL A 16 4.91 -1.30 17.29
N GLN A 17 5.32 -0.66 18.40
CA GLN A 17 5.20 -1.24 19.74
C GLN A 17 3.75 -1.55 20.11
N GLY A 18 2.83 -0.64 19.79
CA GLY A 18 1.39 -0.82 20.04
C GLY A 18 0.84 -2.05 19.31
N MET A 19 1.19 -2.23 18.05
CA MET A 19 0.78 -3.39 17.26
C MET A 19 1.31 -4.72 17.83
N ILE A 20 2.58 -4.75 18.22
CA ILE A 20 3.17 -5.95 18.83
C ILE A 20 2.46 -6.31 20.15
N LYS A 21 2.15 -5.31 20.97
CA LYS A 21 1.42 -5.51 22.24
C LYS A 21 -0.03 -5.93 22.02
N ALA A 22 -0.68 -5.39 20.97
CA ALA A 22 -2.08 -5.71 20.67
C ALA A 22 -2.26 -7.11 20.04
N PHE A 23 -1.26 -7.59 19.30
CA PHE A 23 -1.33 -8.85 18.56
C PHE A 23 -0.12 -9.78 18.84
N PRO A 24 0.22 -10.07 20.10
CA PRO A 24 1.45 -10.76 20.48
C PRO A 24 1.54 -12.19 19.92
N ASP A 25 0.39 -12.81 19.61
CA ASP A 25 0.33 -14.16 19.05
C ASP A 25 0.43 -14.21 17.53
N LYS A 26 0.31 -13.06 16.85
CA LYS A 26 0.28 -12.97 15.38
C LYS A 26 1.54 -12.38 14.79
N VAL A 27 2.07 -11.35 15.42
CA VAL A 27 3.20 -10.58 14.91
C VAL A 27 4.32 -10.43 15.96
N SER A 28 5.52 -10.20 15.45
CA SER A 28 6.69 -9.77 16.19
C SER A 28 7.41 -8.70 15.38
N ARG A 29 8.52 -8.15 15.91
CA ARG A 29 9.35 -7.18 15.18
C ARG A 29 10.77 -7.69 14.99
N VAL A 30 11.45 -7.18 14.00
CA VAL A 30 12.91 -7.26 13.92
C VAL A 30 13.48 -6.32 14.98
N GLU A 31 14.44 -6.82 15.75
CA GLU A 31 14.98 -6.09 16.90
C GLU A 31 15.49 -4.70 16.50
N ASN A 32 15.05 -3.68 17.22
CA ASN A 32 15.38 -2.26 17.01
C ASN A 32 15.04 -1.69 15.63
N GLU A 33 14.21 -2.38 14.85
CA GLU A 33 13.80 -1.93 13.52
C GLU A 33 12.28 -1.67 13.44
N PRO A 34 11.81 -0.71 12.64
CA PRO A 34 10.38 -0.48 12.42
C PRO A 34 9.82 -1.50 11.41
N ILE A 35 10.11 -2.77 11.65
CA ILE A 35 9.75 -3.89 10.77
C ILE A 35 8.89 -4.87 11.55
N ILE A 36 7.64 -5.03 11.10
CA ILE A 36 6.72 -6.02 11.64
C ILE A 36 6.81 -7.28 10.82
N ILE A 37 7.02 -8.42 11.48
CA ILE A 37 7.10 -9.73 10.86
C ILE A 37 6.05 -10.68 11.44
N ARG A 38 5.64 -11.65 10.64
CA ARG A 38 4.74 -12.72 11.06
C ARG A 38 5.42 -13.59 12.11
N LYS A 39 4.76 -13.79 13.27
CA LYS A 39 5.31 -14.58 14.37
C LYS A 39 5.47 -16.06 14.00
N ASN A 40 4.44 -16.65 13.40
CA ASN A 40 4.46 -18.04 12.94
C ASN A 40 4.96 -18.12 11.50
N LYS A 41 6.28 -18.09 11.33
CA LYS A 41 6.92 -18.17 10.01
C LYS A 41 6.67 -19.53 9.37
N LYS A 42 6.29 -19.54 8.10
CA LYS A 42 6.27 -20.74 7.28
C LYS A 42 7.57 -20.77 6.48
N VAL A 43 8.36 -21.82 6.68
CA VAL A 43 9.75 -21.91 6.14
C VAL A 43 9.85 -22.51 4.74
N ASP A 44 8.77 -23.04 4.19
CA ASP A 44 8.75 -23.74 2.89
C ASP A 44 7.95 -22.99 1.81
N LYS A 45 7.82 -21.68 1.93
CA LYS A 45 7.13 -20.83 0.97
C LYS A 45 7.94 -19.57 0.64
N VAL A 46 7.62 -18.93 -0.48
CA VAL A 46 8.10 -17.59 -0.81
C VAL A 46 7.59 -16.60 0.23
N ALA A 47 8.47 -15.77 0.77
CA ALA A 47 8.10 -14.71 1.69
C ALA A 47 7.62 -13.47 0.94
N LEU A 48 6.56 -12.83 1.43
CA LEU A 48 5.99 -11.61 0.86
C LEU A 48 6.26 -10.42 1.76
N ILE A 49 6.88 -9.38 1.20
CA ILE A 49 7.19 -8.13 1.90
C ILE A 49 6.52 -6.97 1.18
N SER A 50 5.99 -6.05 1.95
CA SER A 50 5.59 -4.73 1.50
C SER A 50 5.97 -3.68 2.53
N GLY A 51 5.75 -2.42 2.23
CA GLY A 51 6.05 -1.32 3.13
C GLY A 51 5.77 0.01 2.44
N GLY A 52 6.17 1.06 3.10
CA GLY A 52 5.97 2.42 2.66
C GLY A 52 5.90 3.36 3.85
N GLY A 53 5.58 4.62 3.62
CA GLY A 53 5.39 5.59 4.68
C GLY A 53 4.27 5.20 5.62
N SER A 54 4.44 5.45 6.91
CA SER A 54 3.39 5.35 7.92
C SER A 54 2.34 6.45 7.74
N GLY A 55 1.15 6.28 8.29
CA GLY A 55 0.01 7.20 8.13
C GLY A 55 -1.09 6.68 7.21
N HIS A 56 -0.91 5.48 6.67
CA HIS A 56 -1.87 4.78 5.80
C HIS A 56 -2.52 3.57 6.49
N GLU A 57 -2.42 3.47 7.81
CA GLU A 57 -2.91 2.31 8.55
C GLU A 57 -4.35 1.93 8.16
N PRO A 58 -4.60 0.61 8.03
CA PRO A 58 -3.76 -0.53 8.42
C PRO A 58 -2.66 -0.94 7.43
N ALA A 59 -2.45 -0.23 6.31
CA ALA A 59 -1.38 -0.55 5.37
C ALA A 59 -0.01 -0.08 5.93
N HIS A 60 1.05 -0.91 5.92
CA HIS A 60 1.03 -2.29 5.45
C HIS A 60 1.08 -3.27 6.64
N ALA A 61 1.47 -2.78 7.81
CA ALA A 61 1.73 -3.56 9.04
C ALA A 61 0.51 -4.37 9.51
N GLY A 62 -0.70 -3.83 9.40
CA GLY A 62 -1.95 -4.51 9.73
C GLY A 62 -2.31 -5.68 8.82
N TYR A 63 -1.56 -5.89 7.74
CA TYR A 63 -1.74 -7.00 6.80
C TYR A 63 -0.67 -8.08 6.92
N VAL A 64 0.16 -8.03 7.97
CA VAL A 64 1.12 -9.10 8.27
C VAL A 64 0.40 -10.27 8.94
N GLY A 65 0.46 -11.45 8.32
CA GLY A 65 -0.16 -12.65 8.85
C GLY A 65 -0.45 -13.72 7.81
N TYR A 66 -1.18 -14.75 8.22
CA TYR A 66 -1.50 -15.90 7.38
C TYR A 66 -2.27 -15.51 6.12
N GLY A 67 -1.76 -15.95 4.97
CA GLY A 67 -2.37 -15.68 3.67
C GLY A 67 -2.31 -14.21 3.22
N MET A 68 -1.42 -13.43 3.84
CA MET A 68 -1.14 -12.02 3.55
C MET A 68 0.39 -11.80 3.51
N LEU A 69 0.91 -10.74 4.15
CA LEU A 69 2.34 -10.46 4.20
C LEU A 69 3.07 -11.28 5.26
N ASP A 70 4.35 -11.58 5.01
CA ASP A 70 5.28 -12.13 6.00
C ASP A 70 6.04 -11.03 6.74
N ALA A 71 6.27 -9.87 6.09
CA ALA A 71 6.80 -8.67 6.72
C ALA A 71 6.21 -7.38 6.14
N ALA A 72 6.19 -6.34 6.97
CA ALA A 72 5.92 -4.97 6.57
C ALA A 72 6.96 -4.02 7.15
N VAL A 73 7.51 -3.16 6.29
CA VAL A 73 8.51 -2.15 6.67
C VAL A 73 7.82 -0.80 6.81
N CYS A 74 7.83 -0.25 8.03
CA CYS A 74 7.19 1.03 8.35
C CYS A 74 8.22 2.15 8.15
N GLY A 75 7.99 3.01 7.16
CA GLY A 75 8.73 4.25 6.98
C GLY A 75 8.24 5.36 7.91
N GLU A 76 8.89 6.50 7.90
CA GLU A 76 8.40 7.70 8.57
C GLU A 76 7.06 8.15 7.98
N ILE A 77 6.38 9.09 8.64
CA ILE A 77 5.05 9.55 8.18
C ILE A 77 5.13 10.05 6.73
N PHE A 78 4.40 9.38 5.83
CA PHE A 78 4.33 9.62 4.39
C PHE A 78 5.70 9.58 3.67
N THR A 79 6.68 8.88 4.25
CA THR A 79 8.04 8.78 3.69
C THR A 79 8.42 7.31 3.51
N SER A 80 8.95 6.97 2.34
CA SER A 80 9.45 5.61 2.06
C SER A 80 10.49 5.17 3.08
N PRO A 81 10.47 3.91 3.54
CA PRO A 81 11.55 3.38 4.36
C PRO A 81 12.85 3.30 3.57
N GLY A 82 13.98 3.47 4.25
CA GLY A 82 15.30 3.32 3.64
C GLY A 82 15.56 1.90 3.15
N ALA A 83 16.42 1.78 2.13
CA ALA A 83 16.78 0.48 1.54
C ALA A 83 17.38 -0.49 2.56
N ASP A 84 18.14 0.01 3.53
CA ASP A 84 18.69 -0.77 4.65
C ASP A 84 17.60 -1.48 5.46
N LYS A 85 16.47 -0.80 5.73
CA LYS A 85 15.34 -1.37 6.47
C LYS A 85 14.64 -2.47 5.67
N VAL A 86 14.41 -2.22 4.38
CA VAL A 86 13.81 -3.22 3.49
C VAL A 86 14.72 -4.43 3.35
N TYR A 87 16.03 -4.23 3.21
CA TYR A 87 17.02 -5.31 3.18
C TYR A 87 17.00 -6.13 4.46
N ASN A 88 16.94 -5.49 5.63
CA ASN A 88 16.86 -6.19 6.92
C ASN A 88 15.55 -7.01 7.02
N ALA A 89 14.44 -6.51 6.47
CA ALA A 89 13.21 -7.28 6.38
C ALA A 89 13.36 -8.52 5.48
N ILE A 90 14.02 -8.40 4.33
CA ILE A 90 14.30 -9.53 3.43
C ILE A 90 15.06 -10.62 4.18
N LYS A 91 16.15 -10.26 4.83
CA LYS A 91 16.97 -11.22 5.62
C LYS A 91 16.18 -11.86 6.76
N ALA A 92 15.29 -11.12 7.40
CA ALA A 92 14.51 -11.61 8.53
C ALA A 92 13.47 -12.66 8.15
N VAL A 93 12.96 -12.65 6.91
CA VAL A 93 11.86 -13.56 6.50
C VAL A 93 12.25 -14.55 5.40
N ASP A 94 13.37 -14.39 4.73
CA ASP A 94 13.82 -15.37 3.75
C ASP A 94 14.06 -16.74 4.40
N ALA A 95 13.54 -17.75 3.75
CA ALA A 95 13.69 -19.17 4.17
C ALA A 95 14.21 -20.03 3.01
N GLY A 96 14.94 -19.43 2.07
CA GLY A 96 15.55 -20.13 0.92
C GLY A 96 14.57 -20.45 -0.22
N LYS A 97 13.34 -19.91 -0.19
CA LYS A 97 12.36 -20.04 -1.29
C LYS A 97 12.22 -18.74 -2.10
N GLY A 98 13.01 -17.73 -1.73
CA GLY A 98 12.99 -16.39 -2.29
C GLY A 98 11.95 -15.46 -1.66
N VAL A 99 12.09 -14.20 -2.00
CA VAL A 99 11.28 -13.10 -1.46
C VAL A 99 10.61 -12.34 -2.60
N LEU A 100 9.32 -12.06 -2.44
CA LEU A 100 8.54 -11.20 -3.33
C LEU A 100 8.27 -9.86 -2.66
N LEU A 101 8.76 -8.78 -3.26
CA LEU A 101 8.48 -7.40 -2.85
C LEU A 101 7.21 -6.92 -3.56
N ILE A 102 6.23 -6.44 -2.79
CA ILE A 102 5.01 -5.82 -3.30
C ILE A 102 5.10 -4.33 -3.02
N ILE A 103 5.27 -3.54 -4.07
CA ILE A 103 5.67 -2.13 -3.99
C ILE A 103 4.55 -1.27 -4.55
N LYS A 104 4.10 -0.26 -3.81
CA LYS A 104 3.26 0.80 -4.38
C LYS A 104 4.11 1.66 -5.32
N ASN A 105 3.53 2.03 -6.48
CA ASN A 105 4.25 2.83 -7.46
C ASN A 105 4.41 4.28 -6.99
N TYR A 106 5.42 4.52 -6.17
CA TYR A 106 5.96 5.83 -5.77
C TYR A 106 7.47 5.77 -5.92
N SER A 107 8.08 6.82 -6.48
CA SER A 107 9.50 6.82 -6.84
C SER A 107 10.43 6.46 -5.69
N GLY A 108 10.15 6.95 -4.48
CA GLY A 108 10.92 6.61 -3.29
C GLY A 108 10.79 5.15 -2.88
N ASP A 109 9.57 4.61 -2.90
CA ASP A 109 9.33 3.20 -2.57
C ASP A 109 9.99 2.29 -3.61
N VAL A 110 9.79 2.56 -4.91
CA VAL A 110 10.37 1.76 -5.99
C VAL A 110 11.90 1.74 -5.86
N MET A 111 12.54 2.91 -5.75
CA MET A 111 14.00 3.01 -5.67
C MET A 111 14.59 2.30 -4.45
N ASN A 112 14.00 2.51 -3.26
CA ASN A 112 14.51 1.92 -2.03
C ASN A 112 14.32 0.40 -1.98
N PHE A 113 13.19 -0.10 -2.47
CA PHE A 113 12.92 -1.53 -2.52
C PHE A 113 13.77 -2.25 -3.59
N GLU A 114 13.99 -1.63 -4.75
CA GLU A 114 14.89 -2.15 -5.79
C GLU A 114 16.32 -2.26 -5.25
N MET A 115 16.84 -1.19 -4.65
CA MET A 115 18.19 -1.19 -4.03
C MET A 115 18.31 -2.28 -2.96
N ALA A 116 17.32 -2.45 -2.10
CA ALA A 116 17.31 -3.51 -1.09
C ALA A 116 17.30 -4.91 -1.71
N GLY A 117 16.55 -5.09 -2.80
CA GLY A 117 16.54 -6.34 -3.57
C GLY A 117 17.91 -6.66 -4.16
N GLU A 118 18.58 -5.68 -4.76
CA GLU A 118 19.95 -5.84 -5.28
C GLU A 118 20.94 -6.20 -4.18
N MET A 119 20.87 -5.53 -3.03
CA MET A 119 21.71 -5.85 -1.86
C MET A 119 21.51 -7.31 -1.41
N ALA A 120 20.27 -7.77 -1.32
CA ALA A 120 19.96 -9.14 -0.92
C ALA A 120 20.39 -10.18 -1.98
N GLN A 121 20.26 -9.86 -3.26
CA GLN A 121 20.72 -10.71 -4.36
C GLN A 121 22.24 -10.86 -4.36
N ALA A 122 22.99 -9.82 -3.98
CA ALA A 122 24.45 -9.90 -3.82
C ALA A 122 24.87 -10.88 -2.71
N GLU A 123 24.00 -11.17 -1.74
CA GLU A 123 24.20 -12.19 -0.70
C GLU A 123 23.57 -13.55 -1.05
N GLY A 124 23.07 -13.73 -2.27
CA GLY A 124 22.52 -15.00 -2.77
C GLY A 124 21.04 -15.23 -2.45
N ILE A 125 20.32 -14.24 -1.93
CA ILE A 125 18.86 -14.33 -1.72
C ILE A 125 18.15 -14.02 -3.03
N THR A 126 17.28 -14.90 -3.50
CA THR A 126 16.48 -14.64 -4.70
C THR A 126 15.34 -13.67 -4.38
N VAL A 127 15.37 -12.49 -4.99
CA VAL A 127 14.35 -11.45 -4.80
C VAL A 127 13.73 -11.07 -6.12
N LYS A 128 12.39 -10.98 -6.17
CA LYS A 128 11.62 -10.41 -7.29
C LYS A 128 10.61 -9.40 -6.77
N GLN A 129 10.01 -8.65 -7.68
CA GLN A 129 9.08 -7.60 -7.29
C GLN A 129 7.83 -7.54 -8.18
N VAL A 130 6.76 -7.00 -7.62
CA VAL A 130 5.53 -6.60 -8.31
C VAL A 130 5.21 -5.17 -7.90
N VAL A 131 5.16 -4.28 -8.88
CA VAL A 131 4.82 -2.86 -8.66
C VAL A 131 3.33 -2.66 -8.89
N VAL A 132 2.65 -2.04 -7.94
CA VAL A 132 1.20 -1.81 -7.94
C VAL A 132 0.91 -0.40 -8.42
N ASP A 133 0.12 -0.29 -9.50
CA ASP A 133 -0.24 0.96 -10.19
C ASP A 133 -1.76 1.07 -10.44
N ASP A 134 -2.55 0.76 -9.43
CA ASP A 134 -4.00 0.56 -9.53
C ASP A 134 -4.83 1.84 -9.68
N ASP A 135 -4.30 3.02 -9.38
CA ASP A 135 -5.01 4.30 -9.47
C ASP A 135 -5.28 4.70 -10.92
N ILE A 136 -6.56 4.77 -11.29
CA ILE A 136 -6.98 5.18 -12.65
C ILE A 136 -7.31 6.66 -12.76
N ALA A 137 -7.27 7.41 -11.66
CA ALA A 137 -7.59 8.83 -11.68
C ALA A 137 -6.52 9.67 -12.38
N VAL A 138 -5.24 9.31 -12.20
CA VAL A 138 -4.10 10.07 -12.70
C VAL A 138 -3.13 9.14 -13.42
N GLU A 139 -2.81 9.46 -14.68
CA GLU A 139 -1.85 8.66 -15.46
C GLU A 139 -0.40 8.93 -15.05
N ASN A 140 -0.08 10.17 -14.66
CA ASN A 140 1.22 10.59 -14.14
C ASN A 140 1.03 11.56 -12.99
N SER A 141 1.77 11.39 -11.93
CA SER A 141 1.72 12.21 -10.73
C SER A 141 3.09 12.87 -10.48
N THR A 142 3.15 13.86 -9.58
CA THR A 142 4.39 14.53 -9.18
C THR A 142 5.43 13.56 -8.59
N TYR A 143 4.98 12.45 -7.99
CA TYR A 143 5.82 11.51 -7.24
C TYR A 143 5.95 10.13 -7.91
N THR A 144 5.39 9.96 -9.11
CA THR A 144 5.41 8.67 -9.82
C THR A 144 5.61 8.85 -11.30
N VAL A 145 6.30 7.90 -11.93
CA VAL A 145 6.21 7.65 -13.36
C VAL A 145 5.10 6.64 -13.58
N GLY A 146 4.06 7.02 -14.30
CA GLY A 146 2.85 6.21 -14.46
C GLY A 146 1.84 6.39 -13.32
N ARG A 147 0.89 5.47 -13.22
CA ARG A 147 -0.18 5.53 -12.23
C ARG A 147 0.33 5.23 -10.83
N ARG A 148 -0.32 5.83 -9.83
CA ARG A 148 -0.01 5.59 -8.41
C ARG A 148 -0.52 4.23 -7.95
N GLY A 149 0.18 3.63 -6.97
CA GLY A 149 -0.32 2.50 -6.19
C GLY A 149 -1.11 2.99 -4.99
N ILE A 150 -2.39 2.61 -4.87
CA ILE A 150 -3.25 3.03 -3.76
C ILE A 150 -3.95 1.82 -3.12
N ALA A 151 -5.22 1.90 -2.81
CA ALA A 151 -5.95 0.92 -2.00
C ALA A 151 -6.00 -0.50 -2.58
N GLY A 152 -5.87 -0.66 -3.89
CA GLY A 152 -5.86 -1.96 -4.55
C GLY A 152 -4.70 -2.86 -4.14
N THR A 153 -3.63 -2.29 -3.61
CA THR A 153 -2.49 -3.03 -3.05
C THR A 153 -2.92 -4.11 -2.05
N ILE A 154 -4.00 -3.89 -1.30
CA ILE A 154 -4.56 -4.87 -0.35
C ILE A 154 -4.99 -6.16 -1.04
N PHE A 155 -5.58 -6.07 -2.23
CA PHE A 155 -5.97 -7.25 -3.01
C PHE A 155 -4.75 -8.01 -3.53
N VAL A 156 -3.68 -7.29 -3.89
CA VAL A 156 -2.40 -7.91 -4.26
C VAL A 156 -1.84 -8.70 -3.08
N HIS A 157 -1.79 -8.11 -1.88
CA HIS A 157 -1.38 -8.80 -0.66
C HIS A 157 -2.20 -10.07 -0.40
N LYS A 158 -3.52 -9.98 -0.53
CA LYS A 158 -4.43 -11.10 -0.25
C LYS A 158 -4.31 -12.23 -1.25
N ILE A 159 -4.26 -11.91 -2.54
CA ILE A 159 -4.21 -12.91 -3.61
C ILE A 159 -2.85 -13.61 -3.61
N LEU A 160 -1.76 -12.84 -3.56
CA LEU A 160 -0.41 -13.40 -3.58
C LEU A 160 -0.09 -14.12 -2.27
N GLY A 161 -0.54 -13.60 -1.13
CA GLY A 161 -0.38 -14.25 0.16
C GLY A 161 -1.07 -15.61 0.20
N ALA A 162 -2.30 -15.71 -0.30
CA ALA A 162 -3.01 -16.98 -0.40
C ALA A 162 -2.34 -17.96 -1.38
N ALA A 163 -1.79 -17.47 -2.50
CA ALA A 163 -1.07 -18.31 -3.47
C ALA A 163 0.26 -18.81 -2.90
N ALA A 164 1.01 -17.96 -2.18
CA ALA A 164 2.24 -18.35 -1.50
C ALA A 164 2.01 -19.43 -0.44
N GLU A 165 0.92 -19.30 0.35
CA GLU A 165 0.54 -20.34 1.33
C GLU A 165 0.19 -21.70 0.66
N LYS A 166 -0.25 -21.67 -0.59
CA LYS A 166 -0.49 -22.88 -1.41
C LYS A 166 0.78 -23.43 -2.08
N GLY A 167 1.95 -22.82 -1.85
CA GLY A 167 3.23 -23.29 -2.35
C GLY A 167 3.55 -22.85 -3.79
N TYR A 168 2.97 -21.74 -4.27
CA TYR A 168 3.40 -21.16 -5.54
C TYR A 168 4.86 -20.71 -5.43
N ASP A 169 5.65 -21.03 -6.45
CA ASP A 169 7.02 -20.55 -6.57
C ASP A 169 7.06 -19.04 -6.91
N LEU A 170 8.25 -18.46 -6.81
CA LEU A 170 8.45 -17.02 -6.97
C LEU A 170 8.04 -16.55 -8.38
N ASP A 171 8.32 -17.33 -9.43
CA ASP A 171 7.98 -16.95 -10.81
C ASP A 171 6.48 -16.93 -11.04
N LYS A 172 5.77 -17.95 -10.56
CA LYS A 172 4.31 -17.98 -10.61
C LYS A 172 3.65 -16.87 -9.80
N LEU A 173 4.24 -16.50 -8.67
CA LEU A 173 3.74 -15.37 -7.88
C LEU A 173 3.91 -14.04 -8.60
N VAL A 174 5.03 -13.83 -9.29
CA VAL A 174 5.25 -12.63 -10.12
C VAL A 174 4.26 -12.60 -11.29
N GLU A 175 4.08 -13.71 -12.01
CA GLU A 175 3.11 -13.81 -13.10
C GLU A 175 1.69 -13.49 -12.61
N LEU A 176 1.28 -14.12 -11.51
CA LEU A 176 -0.02 -13.87 -10.89
C LEU A 176 -0.16 -12.42 -10.43
N GLY A 177 0.87 -11.85 -9.81
CA GLY A 177 0.90 -10.47 -9.35
C GLY A 177 0.71 -9.48 -10.49
N ASN A 178 1.45 -9.64 -11.56
CA ASN A 178 1.33 -8.80 -12.76
C ASN A 178 -0.07 -8.92 -13.40
N LYS A 179 -0.63 -10.14 -13.43
CA LYS A 179 -2.01 -10.36 -13.88
C LYS A 179 -3.03 -9.64 -13.00
N VAL A 180 -2.86 -9.69 -11.67
CA VAL A 180 -3.74 -9.00 -10.72
C VAL A 180 -3.64 -7.49 -10.95
N VAL A 181 -2.44 -6.91 -10.94
CA VAL A 181 -2.21 -5.47 -11.12
C VAL A 181 -2.80 -4.97 -12.44
N LYS A 182 -2.60 -5.69 -13.53
CA LYS A 182 -3.17 -5.34 -14.84
C LYS A 182 -4.71 -5.19 -14.79
N ASN A 183 -5.38 -6.02 -14.00
CA ASN A 183 -6.85 -6.05 -13.90
C ASN A 183 -7.40 -5.27 -12.70
N LEU A 184 -6.52 -4.75 -11.83
CA LEU A 184 -6.89 -4.02 -10.64
C LEU A 184 -7.01 -2.54 -10.96
N LYS A 185 -8.12 -1.93 -10.54
CA LYS A 185 -8.38 -0.51 -10.75
C LYS A 185 -9.04 0.07 -9.51
N THR A 186 -8.52 1.20 -9.07
CA THR A 186 -9.07 1.97 -7.95
C THR A 186 -9.10 3.46 -8.28
N MET A 187 -9.80 4.23 -7.48
CA MET A 187 -9.89 5.68 -7.59
C MET A 187 -10.22 6.26 -6.22
N GLY A 188 -9.51 7.32 -5.82
CA GLY A 188 -9.75 8.03 -4.58
C GLY A 188 -10.74 9.18 -4.74
N MET A 189 -11.37 9.55 -3.62
CA MET A 189 -12.18 10.76 -3.47
C MET A 189 -12.00 11.29 -2.03
N SER A 190 -11.94 12.60 -1.85
CA SER A 190 -11.83 13.18 -0.51
C SER A 190 -12.77 14.34 -0.30
N LEU A 191 -13.29 14.44 0.93
CA LEU A 191 -14.14 15.53 1.41
C LEU A 191 -13.33 16.67 2.04
N LYS A 192 -12.06 16.40 2.41
CA LYS A 192 -11.15 17.36 3.04
C LYS A 192 -9.71 17.06 2.61
N PRO A 193 -8.85 18.08 2.57
CA PRO A 193 -7.43 17.88 2.35
C PRO A 193 -6.79 17.11 3.51
N CYS A 194 -5.68 16.45 3.22
CA CYS A 194 -4.80 15.91 4.25
C CYS A 194 -4.08 17.07 4.95
N THR A 195 -3.98 17.03 6.26
CA THR A 195 -3.08 17.92 7.00
C THR A 195 -1.69 17.31 6.99
N VAL A 196 -0.75 17.95 6.31
CA VAL A 196 0.65 17.52 6.25
C VAL A 196 1.24 17.55 7.65
N PHE A 197 1.67 16.38 8.14
CA PHE A 197 2.06 16.20 9.54
C PHE A 197 3.25 17.08 9.95
N THR A 198 4.25 17.19 9.08
CA THR A 198 5.49 17.97 9.33
C THR A 198 5.24 19.46 9.41
N THR A 199 4.37 19.98 8.56
CA THR A 199 4.07 21.43 8.47
C THR A 199 2.86 21.85 9.29
N GLY A 200 1.96 20.93 9.63
CA GLY A 200 0.68 21.19 10.25
C GLY A 200 -0.32 21.95 9.36
N LYS A 201 0.00 22.11 8.06
CA LYS A 201 -0.85 22.81 7.08
C LYS A 201 -1.63 21.79 6.23
N GLU A 202 -2.77 22.21 5.74
CA GLU A 202 -3.52 21.45 4.75
C GLU A 202 -2.78 21.38 3.41
N SER A 203 -2.87 20.26 2.71
CA SER A 203 -2.17 20.06 1.43
C SER A 203 -2.74 20.91 0.29
N PHE A 204 -4.01 21.28 0.39
CA PHE A 204 -4.70 22.22 -0.53
C PHE A 204 -5.93 22.81 0.19
N GLU A 205 -6.52 23.84 -0.39
CA GLU A 205 -7.79 24.41 0.08
C GLU A 205 -8.96 23.83 -0.70
N ILE A 206 -10.09 23.55 -0.05
CA ILE A 206 -11.33 23.08 -0.65
C ILE A 206 -12.52 23.74 0.06
N ALA A 207 -13.56 24.11 -0.68
CA ALA A 207 -14.75 24.67 -0.09
C ALA A 207 -15.60 23.60 0.62
N ASP A 208 -16.41 23.99 1.61
CA ASP A 208 -17.22 23.06 2.40
C ASP A 208 -18.26 22.29 1.56
N ASP A 209 -18.63 22.83 0.39
CA ASP A 209 -19.58 22.23 -0.53
C ASP A 209 -18.90 21.54 -1.73
N GLU A 210 -17.62 21.25 -1.65
CA GLU A 210 -16.82 20.62 -2.70
C GLU A 210 -16.21 19.29 -2.26
N VAL A 211 -15.89 18.45 -3.23
CA VAL A 211 -15.13 17.21 -3.07
C VAL A 211 -14.03 17.15 -4.11
N GLU A 212 -12.88 16.58 -3.73
CA GLU A 212 -11.75 16.33 -4.60
C GLU A 212 -11.86 14.92 -5.18
N ILE A 213 -11.85 14.79 -6.50
CA ILE A 213 -11.92 13.50 -7.21
C ILE A 213 -10.51 13.09 -7.64
N GLY A 214 -10.14 11.84 -7.37
CA GLY A 214 -8.83 11.30 -7.74
C GLY A 214 -7.70 11.66 -6.77
N LEU A 215 -8.02 11.95 -5.50
CA LEU A 215 -7.03 12.27 -4.47
C LEU A 215 -6.00 11.14 -4.30
N GLY A 216 -4.72 11.50 -4.17
CA GLY A 216 -3.63 10.59 -3.79
C GLY A 216 -3.59 10.33 -2.29
N ILE A 217 -2.88 9.26 -1.89
CA ILE A 217 -2.82 8.84 -0.47
C ILE A 217 -1.91 9.72 0.41
N HIS A 218 -1.06 10.55 -0.19
CA HIS A 218 -0.23 11.52 0.55
C HIS A 218 -0.82 12.93 0.53
N GLY A 219 -2.09 13.07 0.11
CA GLY A 219 -2.77 14.34 -0.02
C GLY A 219 -2.42 15.11 -1.31
N GLU A 220 -1.92 14.42 -2.32
CA GLU A 220 -1.71 14.99 -3.65
C GLU A 220 -3.08 15.34 -4.24
N PRO A 221 -3.23 16.52 -4.87
CA PRO A 221 -4.47 16.91 -5.52
C PRO A 221 -4.94 15.83 -6.51
N GLY A 222 -6.25 15.72 -6.64
CA GLY A 222 -6.87 14.85 -7.63
C GLY A 222 -6.87 15.47 -9.02
N THR A 223 -7.81 15.04 -9.82
CA THR A 223 -7.98 15.52 -11.20
C THR A 223 -8.85 16.76 -11.29
N HIS A 224 -9.86 16.85 -10.45
CA HIS A 224 -10.83 17.97 -10.43
C HIS A 224 -11.70 17.94 -9.17
N ARG A 225 -12.42 19.03 -8.98
CA ARG A 225 -13.39 19.19 -7.90
C ARG A 225 -14.82 19.10 -8.45
N GLU A 226 -15.70 18.59 -7.61
CA GLU A 226 -17.13 18.58 -7.87
C GLU A 226 -17.88 19.11 -6.65
N LYS A 227 -19.11 19.61 -6.88
CA LYS A 227 -19.98 20.02 -5.78
C LYS A 227 -20.47 18.79 -5.01
N MET A 228 -20.58 18.96 -3.68
CA MET A 228 -21.10 17.96 -2.78
C MET A 228 -22.48 17.48 -3.23
N THR A 229 -22.68 16.18 -3.23
CA THR A 229 -23.95 15.53 -3.53
C THR A 229 -24.15 14.28 -2.68
N THR A 230 -25.15 13.47 -2.96
CA THR A 230 -25.39 12.25 -2.18
C THR A 230 -24.36 11.16 -2.46
N ALA A 231 -24.16 10.26 -1.49
CA ALA A 231 -23.26 9.11 -1.64
C ALA A 231 -23.66 8.24 -2.84
N ASN A 232 -24.96 8.09 -3.10
CA ASN A 232 -25.47 7.32 -4.25
C ASN A 232 -25.07 7.96 -5.59
N GLU A 233 -25.13 9.28 -5.68
CA GLU A 233 -24.74 10.00 -6.89
C GLU A 233 -23.23 9.96 -7.11
N PHE A 234 -22.43 10.15 -6.06
CA PHE A 234 -20.99 9.95 -6.18
C PHE A 234 -20.62 8.53 -6.60
N THR A 235 -21.26 7.52 -6.02
CA THR A 235 -21.05 6.13 -6.44
C THR A 235 -21.35 5.94 -7.93
N LYS A 236 -22.46 6.49 -8.43
CA LYS A 236 -22.80 6.42 -9.85
C LYS A 236 -21.78 7.14 -10.74
N LYS A 237 -21.30 8.31 -10.30
CA LYS A 237 -20.27 9.09 -11.01
C LYS A 237 -18.95 8.34 -11.06
N LEU A 238 -18.43 7.86 -9.92
CA LEU A 238 -17.20 7.06 -9.88
C LEU A 238 -17.33 5.83 -10.77
N PHE A 239 -18.48 5.15 -10.75
CA PHE A 239 -18.73 4.02 -11.64
C PHE A 239 -18.72 4.38 -13.12
N LYS A 240 -19.20 5.59 -13.48
CA LYS A 240 -19.12 6.10 -14.84
C LYS A 240 -17.66 6.37 -15.25
N TYR A 241 -16.83 6.94 -14.38
CA TYR A 241 -15.40 7.10 -14.62
C TYR A 241 -14.71 5.75 -14.86
N PHE A 242 -14.97 4.74 -14.04
CA PHE A 242 -14.45 3.39 -14.26
C PHE A 242 -14.84 2.83 -15.63
N LYS A 243 -16.10 2.96 -16.04
CA LYS A 243 -16.55 2.47 -17.34
C LYS A 243 -15.91 3.22 -18.50
N MET A 244 -15.79 4.53 -18.39
CA MET A 244 -15.20 5.38 -19.43
C MET A 244 -13.72 5.09 -19.63
N LEU A 245 -12.96 5.01 -18.53
CA LEU A 245 -11.51 4.79 -18.56
C LEU A 245 -11.13 3.34 -18.95
N LEU A 246 -12.00 2.38 -18.69
CA LEU A 246 -11.75 0.96 -19.02
C LEU A 246 -12.32 0.56 -20.37
N CYS A 247 -12.97 1.46 -21.13
CA CYS A 247 -13.65 1.15 -22.39
C CYS A 247 -14.57 -0.08 -22.30
N LEU A 248 -15.20 -0.31 -21.14
CA LEU A 248 -16.04 -1.47 -20.90
C LEU A 248 -17.39 -1.31 -21.61
N PRO A 249 -17.87 -2.33 -22.34
CA PRO A 249 -19.20 -2.28 -22.93
C PRO A 249 -20.27 -2.15 -21.85
N LEU A 250 -21.31 -1.35 -22.14
CA LEU A 250 -22.40 -1.00 -21.22
C LEU A 250 -23.17 -2.19 -20.61
N HIS A 251 -22.99 -3.40 -21.14
CA HIS A 251 -23.74 -4.60 -20.76
C HIS A 251 -23.01 -5.53 -19.76
N LEU A 252 -21.76 -5.27 -19.42
CA LEU A 252 -21.09 -6.05 -18.40
C LEU A 252 -21.72 -5.70 -17.03
N LYS A 253 -22.52 -6.65 -16.50
CA LYS A 253 -22.88 -6.68 -15.07
C LYS A 253 -21.58 -6.93 -14.30
N VAL A 254 -20.84 -5.86 -14.04
CA VAL A 254 -19.73 -5.90 -13.10
C VAL A 254 -20.38 -6.20 -11.75
N LEU A 255 -20.10 -7.36 -11.17
CA LEU A 255 -20.46 -7.64 -9.79
C LEU A 255 -19.95 -6.47 -8.94
N PRO A 256 -20.83 -5.79 -8.18
CA PRO A 256 -20.44 -4.62 -7.42
C PRO A 256 -19.66 -5.04 -6.17
N PHE A 257 -18.40 -5.38 -6.32
CA PHE A 257 -17.46 -5.24 -5.23
C PHE A 257 -16.85 -3.84 -5.30
N LEU A 258 -17.74 -2.84 -5.22
CA LEU A 258 -17.32 -1.47 -4.96
C LEU A 258 -17.11 -1.34 -3.45
N TYR A 259 -15.92 -1.66 -2.96
CA TYR A 259 -15.50 -1.18 -1.66
C TYR A 259 -15.18 0.31 -1.82
N LEU A 260 -16.16 1.15 -1.49
CA LEU A 260 -15.92 2.55 -1.24
C LEU A 260 -15.07 2.62 0.04
N ILE A 261 -13.75 2.61 -0.11
CA ILE A 261 -12.85 2.89 1.01
C ILE A 261 -12.90 4.39 1.21
N LEU A 262 -13.79 4.84 2.09
CA LEU A 262 -13.75 6.17 2.65
C LEU A 262 -12.54 6.21 3.58
N ILE A 263 -11.40 6.67 3.05
CA ILE A 263 -10.25 7.02 3.88
C ILE A 263 -10.63 8.32 4.58
N LYS A 264 -11.06 8.20 5.84
CA LYS A 264 -11.20 9.34 6.74
C LYS A 264 -9.79 9.62 7.27
N LEU A 265 -9.08 10.48 6.56
CA LEU A 265 -7.80 11.03 7.03
C LEU A 265 -8.03 12.02 8.18
#